data_101ef736f2108ded781af1e6cc6e41bf
#
_entry.id   101ef736f2108ded781af1e6cc6e41bf
#
_cell.length_a   1.000
_cell.length_b   1.000
_cell.length_c   1.000
_cell.angle_alpha   90.00
_cell.angle_beta   90.00
_cell.angle_gamma   90.00
#
_symmetry.space_group_name_H-M   'P 1'
#
loop_
_entity.id
_entity.type
_entity.pdbx_description
1 polymer ?
#
loop_
_entity_poly.entity_id
_entity_poly.type
_entity_poly.pdbx_seq_one_letter_code
_entity_poly.pdbx_strand_id
1 'polypeptide(L)'
;IDCTGNALIASMAGYDVLREEDTQPGSLIFRLGGYKYDELDLTKIPKKHHRILRQNMLENSKRESREHTYVPYSYVYVPGADSTTSEGHTIANNEGRNTLLNLVRKLKTFPGCENLKLVDLKTETAVRETYRIDGLYKMNKDDYTSGKVFDDAVSHSFYPIDLHRDGKSIYQEFLKPDIVASIPLRSLIPKRSQNFLVAGRCVSSDRLANSALRVQASCMGMGQAAAVAAVLASKQGISPAEVDINEIKNLLKKHGAIIPKQV
;
A
#
# COMPACT_ATOMS: atom_id res chain seq x y z
N ILE A 1 -13.63 -7.20 12.22
CA ILE A 1 -13.01 -6.63 11.01
C ILE A 1 -11.50 -6.86 11.11
N ASP A 2 -10.91 -7.51 10.08
CA ASP A 2 -9.45 -7.66 9.98
C ASP A 2 -8.86 -6.46 9.21
N CYS A 3 -8.09 -5.65 9.90
CA CYS A 3 -7.34 -4.51 9.34
C CYS A 3 -5.82 -4.72 9.43
N THR A 4 -5.35 -5.95 9.63
CA THR A 4 -3.90 -6.27 9.73
C THR A 4 -3.15 -6.00 8.43
N GLY A 5 -3.86 -5.92 7.32
CA GLY A 5 -3.31 -5.79 5.98
C GLY A 5 -2.65 -7.06 5.46
N ASN A 6 -2.58 -8.09 6.27
CA ASN A 6 -2.01 -9.41 5.94
C ASN A 6 -3.08 -10.51 5.86
N ALA A 7 -4.38 -10.19 6.02
CA ALA A 7 -5.47 -11.14 6.19
C ALA A 7 -5.16 -12.21 7.27
N LEU A 8 -4.40 -11.82 8.29
CA LEU A 8 -3.89 -12.76 9.28
C LEU A 8 -5.02 -13.29 10.16
N ILE A 9 -5.90 -12.41 10.63
CA ILE A 9 -7.04 -12.82 11.45
C ILE A 9 -8.04 -13.63 10.63
N ALA A 10 -8.23 -13.28 9.35
CA ALA A 10 -9.05 -14.08 8.43
C ALA A 10 -8.51 -15.51 8.28
N SER A 11 -7.19 -15.65 8.05
CA SER A 11 -6.51 -16.95 7.98
C SER A 11 -6.63 -17.75 9.28
N MET A 12 -6.39 -17.11 10.44
CA MET A 12 -6.53 -17.76 11.75
C MET A 12 -7.98 -18.19 12.07
N ALA A 13 -8.95 -17.46 11.53
CA ALA A 13 -10.38 -17.80 11.64
C ALA A 13 -10.82 -18.91 10.66
N GLY A 14 -9.91 -19.44 9.84
CA GLY A 14 -10.17 -20.54 8.91
C GLY A 14 -10.77 -20.12 7.57
N TYR A 15 -10.71 -18.84 7.22
CA TYR A 15 -11.10 -18.37 5.89
C TYR A 15 -9.98 -18.59 4.87
N ASP A 16 -10.38 -18.88 3.62
CA ASP A 16 -9.43 -19.06 2.53
C ASP A 16 -8.75 -17.74 2.18
N VAL A 17 -7.43 -17.80 1.98
CA VAL A 17 -6.60 -16.67 1.62
C VAL A 17 -5.83 -16.93 0.33
N LEU A 18 -5.60 -15.87 -0.42
CA LEU A 18 -4.87 -15.88 -1.68
C LEU A 18 -3.46 -15.34 -1.45
N ARG A 19 -2.46 -15.94 -2.04
CA ARG A 19 -1.07 -15.48 -2.04
C ARG A 19 -0.41 -15.83 -3.36
N GLU A 20 0.40 -14.91 -3.86
CA GLU A 20 1.26 -15.17 -5.02
C GLU A 20 2.59 -15.79 -4.54
N GLU A 21 3.20 -16.62 -5.38
CA GLU A 21 4.55 -17.17 -5.12
C GLU A 21 5.61 -16.06 -5.15
N ASP A 22 5.52 -15.16 -6.14
CA ASP A 22 6.41 -14.02 -6.30
C ASP A 22 5.73 -12.73 -5.80
N THR A 23 5.93 -12.40 -4.54
CA THR A 23 5.36 -11.19 -3.93
C THR A 23 6.16 -9.93 -4.27
N GLN A 24 5.53 -8.77 -4.17
CA GLN A 24 6.21 -7.49 -4.33
C GLN A 24 7.28 -7.32 -3.22
N PRO A 25 8.48 -6.80 -3.55
CA PRO A 25 9.50 -6.57 -2.54
C PRO A 25 9.01 -5.57 -1.48
N GLY A 26 9.37 -5.80 -0.24
CA GLY A 26 9.23 -4.83 0.83
C GLY A 26 10.13 -3.62 0.61
N SER A 27 10.01 -2.62 1.48
CA SER A 27 10.89 -1.45 1.47
C SER A 27 11.24 -1.01 2.88
N LEU A 28 12.52 -0.85 3.16
CA LEU A 28 12.96 -0.11 4.32
C LEU A 28 13.19 1.35 3.91
N ILE A 29 12.48 2.24 4.55
CA ILE A 29 12.47 3.68 4.23
C ILE A 29 13.43 4.40 5.17
N PHE A 30 14.23 5.31 4.59
CA PHE A 30 15.26 6.05 5.32
C PHE A 30 15.51 7.43 4.73
N ARG A 31 16.27 8.24 5.46
CA ARG A 31 16.75 9.54 5.03
C ARG A 31 18.26 9.67 5.30
N LEU A 32 18.98 10.21 4.32
CA LEU A 32 20.41 10.48 4.38
C LEU A 32 20.66 11.98 4.53
N GLY A 33 21.79 12.33 5.15
CA GLY A 33 22.30 13.69 5.25
C GLY A 33 23.82 13.69 5.34
N GLY A 34 24.43 14.85 5.64
CA GLY A 34 25.87 14.98 5.79
C GLY A 34 26.64 15.13 4.48
N TYR A 35 25.96 15.51 3.39
CA TYR A 35 26.58 15.85 2.10
C TYR A 35 25.73 16.94 1.41
N LYS A 36 26.34 17.62 0.43
CA LYS A 36 25.62 18.60 -0.42
C LYS A 36 25.60 18.07 -1.86
N TYR A 37 24.41 17.78 -2.37
CA TYR A 37 24.27 17.16 -3.70
C TYR A 37 24.88 18.00 -4.82
N ASP A 38 24.72 19.34 -4.75
CA ASP A 38 25.18 20.27 -5.79
C ASP A 38 26.71 20.42 -5.80
N GLU A 39 27.41 19.96 -4.75
CA GLU A 39 28.86 19.93 -4.65
C GLU A 39 29.45 18.57 -5.08
N LEU A 40 28.61 17.56 -5.37
CA LEU A 40 29.05 16.23 -5.78
C LEU A 40 29.52 16.19 -7.24
N ASP A 41 30.66 15.60 -7.48
CA ASP A 41 31.10 15.22 -8.83
C ASP A 41 30.39 13.93 -9.27
N LEU A 42 29.22 14.09 -9.91
CA LEU A 42 28.39 12.97 -10.35
C LEU A 42 29.07 12.09 -11.41
N THR A 43 30.15 12.56 -12.06
CA THR A 43 30.91 11.75 -13.02
C THR A 43 31.66 10.61 -12.34
N LYS A 44 31.99 10.78 -11.05
CA LYS A 44 32.68 9.80 -10.19
C LYS A 44 31.72 8.88 -9.43
N ILE A 45 30.43 9.10 -9.54
CA ILE A 45 29.40 8.33 -8.84
C ILE A 45 28.58 7.54 -9.85
N PRO A 46 28.42 6.21 -9.70
CA PRO A 46 27.61 5.41 -10.62
C PRO A 46 26.16 5.91 -10.69
N LYS A 47 25.60 6.02 -11.91
CA LYS A 47 24.24 6.56 -12.18
C LYS A 47 23.14 5.96 -11.32
N LYS A 48 23.25 4.67 -10.96
CA LYS A 48 22.26 3.98 -10.10
C LYS A 48 22.12 4.60 -8.70
N HIS A 49 23.13 5.36 -8.24
CA HIS A 49 23.10 6.03 -6.92
C HIS A 49 22.67 7.49 -6.99
N HIS A 50 22.60 8.11 -8.18
CA HIS A 50 22.25 9.52 -8.33
C HIS A 50 20.85 9.82 -7.75
N ARG A 51 19.86 8.93 -8.03
CA ARG A 51 18.49 9.09 -7.53
C ARG A 51 18.44 9.15 -6.00
N ILE A 52 19.10 8.23 -5.31
CA ILE A 52 19.11 8.18 -3.85
C ILE A 52 19.75 9.43 -3.26
N LEU A 53 20.90 9.85 -3.79
CA LEU A 53 21.59 11.06 -3.34
C LEU A 53 20.75 12.32 -3.60
N ARG A 54 20.10 12.41 -4.75
CA ARG A 54 19.24 13.56 -5.10
C ARG A 54 17.99 13.66 -4.24
N GLN A 55 17.36 12.53 -3.91
CA GLN A 55 16.12 12.52 -3.13
C GLN A 55 16.29 13.10 -1.72
N ASN A 56 17.49 13.05 -1.16
CA ASN A 56 17.79 13.60 0.16
C ASN A 56 18.28 15.07 0.14
N MET A 57 18.31 15.72 -1.03
CA MET A 57 18.79 17.08 -1.26
C MET A 57 17.89 18.17 -0.69
N LEU A 58 16.62 17.88 -0.48
CA LEU A 58 15.58 18.89 -0.18
C LEU A 58 15.61 19.45 1.24
N GLU A 59 16.57 19.06 2.08
CA GLU A 59 16.75 19.67 3.42
C GLU A 59 17.35 21.07 3.38
N ASN A 60 18.00 21.50 2.29
CA ASN A 60 18.71 22.78 2.21
C ASN A 60 18.10 23.79 1.25
N SER A 61 17.10 23.46 0.48
CA SER A 61 16.37 24.46 -0.30
C SER A 61 15.27 25.05 0.58
N LYS A 62 15.43 26.31 0.97
CA LYS A 62 14.34 27.16 1.43
C LYS A 62 13.25 27.19 0.34
N ARG A 63 12.38 26.21 0.30
CA ARG A 63 11.10 26.36 -0.36
C ARG A 63 10.16 27.11 0.58
N GLU A 64 10.24 28.42 0.50
CA GLU A 64 9.11 29.30 0.74
C GLU A 64 8.05 29.01 -0.33
N SER A 65 7.29 27.97 -0.17
CA SER A 65 6.00 27.81 -0.85
C SER A 65 5.17 26.77 -0.09
N ARG A 66 4.20 27.31 0.56
CA ARG A 66 2.90 26.83 1.00
C ARG A 66 2.57 25.39 0.56
N GLU A 67 2.11 24.62 1.57
CA GLU A 67 1.32 23.42 1.45
C GLU A 67 2.07 22.16 1.01
N HIS A 68 2.21 21.25 1.97
CA HIS A 68 2.76 19.91 1.93
C HIS A 68 4.29 19.83 1.90
N THR A 69 4.86 19.80 3.09
CA THR A 69 6.26 19.41 3.29
C THR A 69 6.40 17.93 2.90
N TYR A 70 6.58 17.67 1.61
CA TYR A 70 7.00 16.34 1.16
C TYR A 70 8.44 16.13 1.63
N VAL A 71 8.61 15.41 2.73
CA VAL A 71 9.94 15.02 3.21
C VAL A 71 10.41 13.90 2.27
N PRO A 72 11.49 14.11 1.51
CA PRO A 72 11.96 13.11 0.56
C PRO A 72 12.61 11.97 1.33
N TYR A 73 11.93 10.83 1.35
CA TYR A 73 12.49 9.58 1.82
C TYR A 73 13.02 8.76 0.65
N SER A 74 14.12 8.08 0.89
CA SER A 74 14.61 7.00 0.04
C SER A 74 14.23 5.65 0.63
N TYR A 75 14.37 4.60 -0.16
CA TYR A 75 14.15 3.24 0.31
C TYR A 75 15.11 2.26 -0.36
N VAL A 76 15.38 1.17 0.34
CA VAL A 76 15.95 -0.04 -0.24
C VAL A 76 14.88 -1.11 -0.37
N TYR A 77 14.93 -1.90 -1.43
CA TYR A 77 14.06 -3.06 -1.58
C TYR A 77 14.53 -4.21 -0.70
N VAL A 78 13.56 -4.96 -0.22
CA VAL A 78 13.73 -6.18 0.55
C VAL A 78 12.91 -7.29 -0.13
N PRO A 79 13.55 -8.04 -1.05
CA PRO A 79 12.90 -9.16 -1.72
C PRO A 79 12.41 -10.20 -0.72
N GLY A 80 11.28 -10.84 -1.01
CA GLY A 80 10.71 -11.86 -0.14
C GLY A 80 10.26 -11.38 1.23
N ALA A 81 10.12 -10.06 1.45
CA ALA A 81 9.66 -9.53 2.72
C ALA A 81 8.26 -10.06 3.05
N ASP A 82 8.16 -10.73 4.20
CA ASP A 82 6.93 -11.33 4.69
C ASP A 82 6.67 -10.87 6.14
N SER A 83 5.47 -10.40 6.41
CA SER A 83 5.03 -10.00 7.75
C SER A 83 3.87 -10.86 8.26
N THR A 84 3.64 -12.04 7.68
CA THR A 84 2.60 -12.96 8.12
C THR A 84 3.00 -13.79 9.34
N THR A 85 4.30 -13.86 9.64
CA THR A 85 4.84 -14.49 10.85
C THR A 85 5.84 -13.56 11.53
N SER A 86 6.04 -13.74 12.83
CA SER A 86 7.04 -12.99 13.61
C SER A 86 8.46 -13.25 13.09
N GLU A 87 8.75 -14.47 12.67
CA GLU A 87 10.04 -14.84 12.08
C GLU A 87 10.26 -14.13 10.73
N GLY A 88 9.29 -14.22 9.80
CA GLY A 88 9.37 -13.54 8.49
C GLY A 88 9.50 -12.03 8.65
N HIS A 89 8.77 -11.42 9.57
CA HIS A 89 8.90 -10.00 9.91
C HIS A 89 10.30 -9.64 10.42
N THR A 90 10.87 -10.47 11.29
CA THR A 90 12.24 -10.28 11.83
C THR A 90 13.27 -10.40 10.71
N ILE A 91 13.16 -11.41 9.86
CA ILE A 91 14.04 -11.60 8.70
C ILE A 91 13.97 -10.38 7.78
N ALA A 92 12.76 -9.94 7.39
CA ALA A 92 12.57 -8.79 6.52
C ALA A 92 13.21 -7.51 7.09
N ASN A 93 13.09 -7.29 8.41
CA ASN A 93 13.70 -6.15 9.08
C ASN A 93 15.22 -6.21 9.11
N ASN A 94 15.80 -7.38 9.35
CA ASN A 94 17.25 -7.58 9.35
C ASN A 94 17.83 -7.41 7.95
N GLU A 95 17.21 -8.00 6.93
CA GLU A 95 17.63 -7.87 5.53
C GLU A 95 17.55 -6.41 5.04
N GLY A 96 16.50 -5.70 5.41
CA GLY A 96 16.36 -4.28 5.09
C GLY A 96 17.49 -3.45 5.69
N ARG A 97 17.84 -3.68 6.96
CA ARG A 97 18.94 -2.97 7.63
C ARG A 97 20.31 -3.34 7.07
N ASN A 98 20.55 -4.61 6.76
CA ASN A 98 21.80 -5.07 6.13
C ASN A 98 21.96 -4.44 4.75
N THR A 99 20.91 -4.43 3.94
CA THR A 99 20.92 -3.81 2.61
C THR A 99 21.22 -2.31 2.71
N LEU A 100 20.58 -1.61 3.63
CA LEU A 100 20.82 -0.18 3.87
C LEU A 100 22.25 0.08 4.35
N LEU A 101 22.76 -0.72 5.30
CA LEU A 101 24.10 -0.57 5.82
C LEU A 101 25.16 -0.72 4.71
N ASN A 102 24.99 -1.72 3.85
CA ASN A 102 25.87 -1.94 2.69
C ASN A 102 25.79 -0.77 1.70
N LEU A 103 24.60 -0.24 1.45
CA LEU A 103 24.40 0.95 0.63
C LEU A 103 25.13 2.17 1.22
N VAL A 104 24.94 2.45 2.51
CA VAL A 104 25.58 3.59 3.19
C VAL A 104 27.11 3.47 3.13
N ARG A 105 27.66 2.28 3.44
CA ARG A 105 29.09 2.02 3.35
C ARG A 105 29.61 2.27 1.93
N LYS A 106 28.88 1.82 0.91
CA LYS A 106 29.25 2.05 -0.48
C LYS A 106 29.19 3.51 -0.87
N LEU A 107 28.13 4.24 -0.47
CA LEU A 107 27.99 5.66 -0.78
C LEU A 107 29.14 6.47 -0.17
N LYS A 108 29.57 6.16 1.04
CA LYS A 108 30.68 6.84 1.73
C LYS A 108 32.05 6.71 1.01
N THR A 109 32.19 5.77 0.08
CA THR A 109 33.43 5.63 -0.72
C THR A 109 33.51 6.62 -1.89
N PHE A 110 32.42 7.36 -2.17
CA PHE A 110 32.43 8.33 -3.27
C PHE A 110 32.84 9.72 -2.80
N PRO A 111 33.60 10.48 -3.62
CA PRO A 111 34.04 11.83 -3.30
C PRO A 111 32.87 12.74 -2.94
N GLY A 112 32.98 13.46 -1.82
CA GLY A 112 31.95 14.35 -1.28
C GLY A 112 30.87 13.66 -0.46
N CYS A 113 30.92 12.32 -0.33
CA CYS A 113 30.01 11.54 0.49
C CYS A 113 30.64 10.96 1.78
N GLU A 114 31.86 11.34 2.13
CA GLU A 114 32.62 10.79 3.26
C GLU A 114 31.90 11.01 4.59
N ASN A 115 31.25 12.18 4.75
CA ASN A 115 30.48 12.55 5.93
C ASN A 115 28.99 12.13 5.87
N LEU A 116 28.61 11.36 4.85
CA LEU A 116 27.23 10.87 4.72
C LEU A 116 26.82 10.10 5.97
N LYS A 117 25.62 10.39 6.47
CA LYS A 117 25.04 9.78 7.66
C LYS A 117 23.57 9.45 7.46
N LEU A 118 23.11 8.47 8.19
CA LEU A 118 21.69 8.16 8.32
C LEU A 118 21.05 9.18 9.27
N VAL A 119 20.06 9.92 8.80
CA VAL A 119 19.35 10.96 9.57
C VAL A 119 18.06 10.42 10.15
N ASP A 120 17.34 9.58 9.39
CA ASP A 120 16.11 8.96 9.81
C ASP A 120 15.99 7.55 9.21
N LEU A 121 15.38 6.65 9.96
CA LEU A 121 15.14 5.26 9.59
C LEU A 121 13.78 4.82 10.13
N LYS A 122 12.91 4.32 9.27
CA LYS A 122 11.68 3.70 9.72
C LYS A 122 11.99 2.43 10.53
N THR A 123 11.19 2.19 11.55
CA THR A 123 11.39 1.09 12.49
C THR A 123 11.28 -0.27 11.84
N GLU A 124 10.46 -0.37 10.78
CA GLU A 124 10.09 -1.62 10.13
C GLU A 124 10.18 -1.54 8.61
N THR A 125 10.48 -2.68 8.02
CA THR A 125 10.37 -2.89 6.58
C THR A 125 8.89 -2.93 6.19
N ALA A 126 8.46 -1.97 5.40
CA ALA A 126 7.10 -1.93 4.87
C ALA A 126 6.87 -3.06 3.86
N VAL A 127 5.90 -3.92 4.13
CA VAL A 127 5.49 -5.02 3.25
C VAL A 127 4.33 -4.57 2.39
N ARG A 128 4.42 -4.79 1.08
CA ARG A 128 3.40 -4.37 0.10
C ARG A 128 2.33 -5.41 -0.14
N GLU A 129 2.70 -6.67 -0.10
CA GLU A 129 1.88 -7.78 -0.52
C GLU A 129 2.14 -8.99 0.36
N THR A 130 1.06 -9.60 0.87
CA THR A 130 1.05 -10.83 1.63
C THR A 130 -0.21 -11.62 1.27
N TYR A 131 -1.02 -12.01 2.25
CA TYR A 131 -2.32 -12.62 1.99
C TYR A 131 -3.39 -11.58 1.65
N ARG A 132 -4.28 -11.97 0.75
CA ARG A 132 -5.57 -11.36 0.46
C ARG A 132 -6.66 -12.39 0.76
N ILE A 133 -7.84 -11.97 1.16
CA ILE A 133 -8.94 -12.93 1.34
C ILE A 133 -9.45 -13.48 0.00
N ASP A 134 -9.98 -14.69 -0.01
CA ASP A 134 -10.87 -15.15 -1.05
C ASP A 134 -12.30 -14.68 -0.75
N GLY A 135 -12.63 -13.49 -1.25
CA GLY A 135 -13.88 -12.80 -0.97
C GLY A 135 -15.04 -13.23 -1.88
N LEU A 136 -16.25 -12.77 -1.52
CA LEU A 136 -17.45 -12.97 -2.34
C LEU A 136 -17.29 -12.42 -3.76
N TYR A 137 -16.45 -11.43 -3.94
CA TYR A 137 -16.01 -10.92 -5.23
C TYR A 137 -14.50 -10.68 -5.24
N LYS A 138 -13.81 -11.14 -6.26
CA LYS A 138 -12.40 -10.88 -6.49
C LYS A 138 -12.25 -9.83 -7.58
N MET A 139 -11.94 -8.59 -7.19
CA MET A 139 -11.65 -7.51 -8.13
C MET A 139 -10.44 -7.87 -9.01
N ASN A 140 -10.55 -7.59 -10.28
CA ASN A 140 -9.45 -7.81 -11.22
C ASN A 140 -8.98 -6.48 -11.85
N LYS A 141 -7.88 -6.56 -12.61
CA LYS A 141 -7.30 -5.42 -13.31
C LYS A 141 -8.32 -4.71 -14.20
N ASP A 142 -9.11 -5.46 -14.95
CA ASP A 142 -10.04 -4.89 -15.93
C ASP A 142 -11.18 -4.13 -15.25
N ASP A 143 -11.72 -4.67 -14.15
CA ASP A 143 -12.68 -3.95 -13.30
C ASP A 143 -12.10 -2.61 -12.84
N TYR A 144 -10.81 -2.61 -12.43
CA TYR A 144 -10.14 -1.44 -11.92
C TYR A 144 -9.88 -0.39 -13.00
N THR A 145 -9.30 -0.80 -14.12
CA THR A 145 -8.87 0.12 -15.19
C THR A 145 -10.01 0.62 -16.07
N SER A 146 -11.14 -0.11 -16.13
CA SER A 146 -12.34 0.35 -16.81
C SER A 146 -13.16 1.36 -16.01
N GLY A 147 -12.90 1.49 -14.71
CA GLY A 147 -13.73 2.31 -13.83
C GLY A 147 -15.12 1.73 -13.59
N LYS A 148 -15.25 0.41 -13.65
CA LYS A 148 -16.51 -0.29 -13.42
C LYS A 148 -17.14 0.16 -12.11
N VAL A 149 -18.40 0.57 -12.16
CA VAL A 149 -19.20 0.89 -10.99
C VAL A 149 -20.06 -0.33 -10.63
N PHE A 150 -19.84 -0.86 -9.43
CA PHE A 150 -20.60 -2.00 -8.92
C PHE A 150 -21.87 -1.54 -8.20
N ASP A 151 -22.91 -2.36 -8.22
CA ASP A 151 -24.16 -2.07 -7.51
C ASP A 151 -23.94 -1.89 -6.01
N ASP A 152 -23.01 -2.68 -5.45
CA ASP A 152 -22.59 -2.63 -4.05
C ASP A 152 -21.31 -1.82 -3.83
N ALA A 153 -20.99 -0.87 -4.71
CA ALA A 153 -19.83 -0.01 -4.54
C ALA A 153 -19.95 0.88 -3.30
N VAL A 154 -18.92 0.86 -2.46
CA VAL A 154 -18.87 1.56 -1.17
C VAL A 154 -17.74 2.58 -1.05
N SER A 155 -16.76 2.54 -1.95
CA SER A 155 -15.62 3.46 -1.93
C SER A 155 -15.04 3.61 -3.33
N HIS A 156 -14.21 4.64 -3.50
CA HIS A 156 -13.44 4.91 -4.71
C HIS A 156 -11.96 4.55 -4.56
N SER A 157 -11.31 4.31 -5.68
CA SER A 157 -9.85 4.28 -5.82
C SER A 157 -9.45 4.86 -7.16
N PHE A 158 -8.40 5.70 -7.18
CA PHE A 158 -7.90 6.36 -8.40
C PHE A 158 -6.38 6.32 -8.52
N TYR A 159 -5.71 5.54 -7.67
CA TYR A 159 -4.26 5.36 -7.74
C TYR A 159 -3.90 4.51 -8.97
N PRO A 160 -2.78 4.78 -9.67
CA PRO A 160 -2.37 3.91 -10.76
C PRO A 160 -2.05 2.50 -10.28
N ILE A 161 -2.16 1.51 -11.15
CA ILE A 161 -1.56 0.22 -10.90
C ILE A 161 -0.05 0.45 -10.73
N ASP A 162 0.52 0.00 -9.62
CA ASP A 162 1.90 0.27 -9.21
C ASP A 162 2.52 -1.00 -8.63
N LEU A 163 2.90 -1.90 -9.54
CA LEU A 163 3.48 -3.19 -9.18
C LEU A 163 5.00 -3.12 -9.14
N HIS A 164 5.55 -3.15 -7.93
CA HIS A 164 6.99 -3.25 -7.71
C HIS A 164 7.47 -4.67 -7.98
N ARG A 165 8.59 -4.79 -8.68
CA ARG A 165 9.21 -6.07 -9.02
C ARG A 165 10.68 -6.06 -8.62
N ASP A 166 11.16 -7.18 -8.06
CA ASP A 166 12.56 -7.30 -7.69
C ASP A 166 13.45 -7.30 -8.94
N GLY A 167 14.54 -6.52 -8.89
CA GLY A 167 15.51 -6.44 -9.99
C GLY A 167 14.97 -5.93 -11.33
N LYS A 168 13.69 -5.51 -11.39
CA LYS A 168 13.02 -5.04 -12.61
C LYS A 168 12.45 -3.63 -12.43
N SER A 169 12.08 -2.99 -13.54
CA SER A 169 11.34 -1.73 -13.51
C SER A 169 9.97 -1.93 -12.86
N ILE A 170 9.48 -0.90 -12.18
CA ILE A 170 8.09 -0.84 -11.69
C ILE A 170 7.16 -0.94 -12.90
N TYR A 171 6.16 -1.83 -12.82
CA TYR A 171 5.07 -1.81 -13.77
C TYR A 171 4.03 -0.81 -13.29
N GLN A 172 3.86 0.26 -14.04
CA GLN A 172 2.94 1.33 -13.71
C GLN A 172 1.96 1.55 -14.85
N GLU A 173 0.66 1.61 -14.52
CA GLU A 173 -0.42 1.86 -15.48
C GLU A 173 -1.39 2.88 -14.87
N PHE A 174 -1.45 4.05 -15.46
CA PHE A 174 -2.35 5.13 -15.04
C PHE A 174 -3.76 4.86 -15.55
N LEU A 175 -4.76 5.23 -14.74
CA LEU A 175 -6.14 5.27 -15.21
C LEU A 175 -6.27 6.32 -16.30
N LYS A 176 -7.18 6.09 -17.24
CA LYS A 176 -7.52 7.11 -18.24
C LYS A 176 -8.13 8.34 -17.55
N PRO A 177 -8.02 9.54 -18.15
CA PRO A 177 -8.72 10.73 -17.63
C PRO A 177 -10.19 10.40 -17.33
N ASP A 178 -10.70 10.96 -16.24
CA ASP A 178 -12.09 10.80 -15.78
C ASP A 178 -12.51 9.39 -15.33
N ILE A 179 -11.59 8.42 -15.35
CA ILE A 179 -11.82 7.08 -14.82
C ILE A 179 -11.44 7.03 -13.35
N VAL A 180 -12.40 6.63 -12.52
CA VAL A 180 -12.21 6.35 -11.10
C VAL A 180 -12.78 4.98 -10.80
N ALA A 181 -11.96 4.07 -10.31
CA ALA A 181 -12.41 2.73 -9.94
C ALA A 181 -13.32 2.76 -8.70
N SER A 182 -14.27 1.84 -8.62
CA SER A 182 -15.09 1.63 -7.44
C SER A 182 -14.73 0.32 -6.74
N ILE A 183 -14.92 0.27 -5.42
CA ILE A 183 -14.64 -0.90 -4.58
C ILE A 183 -15.97 -1.47 -4.11
N PRO A 184 -16.33 -2.71 -4.49
CA PRO A 184 -17.57 -3.35 -4.06
C PRO A 184 -17.44 -3.88 -2.62
N LEU A 185 -18.52 -3.82 -1.84
CA LEU A 185 -18.59 -4.37 -0.50
C LEU A 185 -18.23 -5.86 -0.46
N ARG A 186 -18.69 -6.62 -1.46
CA ARG A 186 -18.41 -8.05 -1.60
C ARG A 186 -16.94 -8.42 -1.65
N SER A 187 -16.05 -7.49 -2.04
CA SER A 187 -14.60 -7.72 -2.00
C SER A 187 -14.00 -7.63 -0.59
N LEU A 188 -14.77 -7.11 0.37
CA LEU A 188 -14.37 -6.99 1.78
C LEU A 188 -14.90 -8.14 2.64
N ILE A 189 -15.70 -9.04 2.08
CA ILE A 189 -16.37 -10.13 2.81
C ILE A 189 -15.77 -11.47 2.34
N PRO A 190 -15.10 -12.24 3.23
CA PRO A 190 -14.64 -13.59 2.88
C PRO A 190 -15.79 -14.49 2.47
N LYS A 191 -15.57 -15.40 1.53
CA LYS A 191 -16.53 -16.45 1.20
C LYS A 191 -16.91 -17.21 2.47
N ARG A 192 -18.17 -17.63 2.55
CA ARG A 192 -18.75 -18.35 3.71
C ARG A 192 -18.75 -17.55 5.03
N SER A 193 -18.44 -16.28 5.00
CA SER A 193 -18.46 -15.43 6.20
C SER A 193 -19.88 -15.11 6.63
N GLN A 194 -20.16 -15.24 7.93
CA GLN A 194 -21.41 -14.81 8.56
C GLN A 194 -21.27 -13.47 9.31
N ASN A 195 -20.06 -13.18 9.82
CA ASN A 195 -19.83 -12.04 10.70
C ASN A 195 -18.43 -11.45 10.60
N PHE A 196 -17.75 -11.65 9.47
CA PHE A 196 -16.37 -11.25 9.28
C PHE A 196 -16.20 -10.35 8.05
N LEU A 197 -15.42 -9.30 8.20
CA LEU A 197 -15.04 -8.38 7.13
C LEU A 197 -13.53 -8.10 7.18
N VAL A 198 -13.00 -7.63 6.08
CA VAL A 198 -11.63 -7.11 6.02
C VAL A 198 -11.62 -5.68 5.49
N ALA A 199 -10.55 -4.94 5.79
CA ALA A 199 -10.28 -3.66 5.14
C ALA A 199 -8.77 -3.46 4.95
N GLY A 200 -8.40 -2.83 3.84
CA GLY A 200 -7.01 -2.55 3.53
C GLY A 200 -6.45 -3.44 2.44
N ARG A 201 -5.11 -3.62 2.42
CA ARG A 201 -4.43 -4.35 1.34
C ARG A 201 -4.75 -5.86 1.29
N CYS A 202 -5.45 -6.40 2.27
CA CYS A 202 -5.98 -7.77 2.27
C CYS A 202 -7.33 -7.93 1.53
N VAL A 203 -7.85 -6.88 0.90
CA VAL A 203 -9.04 -6.91 0.05
C VAL A 203 -8.94 -7.97 -1.04
N SER A 204 -10.06 -8.65 -1.33
CA SER A 204 -10.14 -9.66 -2.38
C SER A 204 -9.94 -9.05 -3.76
N SER A 205 -8.79 -9.34 -4.37
CA SER A 205 -8.42 -8.81 -5.68
C SER A 205 -7.36 -9.68 -6.35
N ASP A 206 -7.16 -9.50 -7.65
CA ASP A 206 -5.94 -9.95 -8.29
C ASP A 206 -4.75 -9.07 -7.88
N ARG A 207 -3.55 -9.48 -8.24
CA ARG A 207 -2.31 -8.81 -7.87
C ARG A 207 -2.19 -7.40 -8.46
N LEU A 208 -2.64 -7.21 -9.70
CA LEU A 208 -2.56 -5.91 -10.38
C LEU A 208 -3.54 -4.91 -9.76
N ALA A 209 -4.79 -5.27 -9.60
CA ALA A 209 -5.77 -4.42 -8.91
C ALA A 209 -5.32 -4.13 -7.46
N ASN A 210 -4.80 -5.13 -6.73
CA ASN A 210 -4.29 -4.95 -5.37
C ASN A 210 -3.19 -3.89 -5.29
N SER A 211 -2.28 -3.84 -6.27
CA SER A 211 -1.18 -2.88 -6.27
C SER A 211 -1.66 -1.41 -6.25
N ALA A 212 -2.87 -1.16 -6.74
CA ALA A 212 -3.53 0.14 -6.69
C ALA A 212 -4.45 0.31 -5.47
N LEU A 213 -5.13 -0.75 -5.04
CA LEU A 213 -6.10 -0.72 -3.93
C LEU A 213 -5.45 -0.58 -2.55
N ARG A 214 -4.20 -1.00 -2.41
CA ARG A 214 -3.46 -1.04 -1.12
C ARG A 214 -2.99 0.31 -0.59
N VAL A 215 -3.24 1.41 -1.32
CA VAL A 215 -2.82 2.76 -0.88
C VAL A 215 -3.71 3.29 0.23
N GLN A 216 -3.18 4.19 1.04
CA GLN A 216 -3.84 4.68 2.26
C GLN A 216 -5.26 5.19 2.02
N ALA A 217 -5.48 6.04 1.01
CA ALA A 217 -6.80 6.61 0.73
C ALA A 217 -7.84 5.53 0.48
N SER A 218 -7.53 4.53 -0.37
CA SER A 218 -8.41 3.39 -0.63
C SER A 218 -8.64 2.54 0.62
N CYS A 219 -7.58 2.30 1.42
CA CYS A 219 -7.68 1.55 2.67
C CYS A 219 -8.58 2.26 3.71
N MET A 220 -8.50 3.59 3.81
CA MET A 220 -9.37 4.38 4.70
C MET A 220 -10.84 4.27 4.28
N GLY A 221 -11.13 4.38 2.98
CA GLY A 221 -12.49 4.21 2.46
C GLY A 221 -13.05 2.80 2.72
N MET A 222 -12.23 1.76 2.51
CA MET A 222 -12.60 0.38 2.85
C MET A 222 -12.87 0.21 4.35
N GLY A 223 -12.03 0.80 5.21
CA GLY A 223 -12.20 0.75 6.66
C GLY A 223 -13.52 1.38 7.12
N GLN A 224 -13.87 2.54 6.57
CA GLN A 224 -15.14 3.20 6.85
C GLN A 224 -16.32 2.34 6.38
N ALA A 225 -16.24 1.76 5.19
CA ALA A 225 -17.30 0.91 4.65
C ALA A 225 -17.49 -0.38 5.48
N ALA A 226 -16.40 -1.05 5.85
CA ALA A 226 -16.44 -2.24 6.68
C ALA A 226 -17.03 -1.96 8.07
N ALA A 227 -16.68 -0.83 8.68
CA ALA A 227 -17.24 -0.42 9.97
C ALA A 227 -18.75 -0.20 9.90
N VAL A 228 -19.24 0.51 8.88
CA VAL A 228 -20.67 0.75 8.68
C VAL A 228 -21.44 -0.55 8.45
N ALA A 229 -20.93 -1.42 7.56
CA ALA A 229 -21.54 -2.71 7.28
C ALA A 229 -21.59 -3.59 8.54
N ALA A 230 -20.52 -3.64 9.33
CA ALA A 230 -20.46 -4.43 10.57
C ALA A 230 -21.47 -3.92 11.62
N VAL A 231 -21.59 -2.60 11.80
CA VAL A 231 -22.54 -2.01 12.77
C VAL A 231 -23.98 -2.30 12.38
N LEU A 232 -24.33 -2.15 11.10
CA LEU A 232 -25.70 -2.43 10.62
C LEU A 232 -26.02 -3.92 10.74
N ALA A 233 -25.11 -4.80 10.29
CA ALA A 233 -25.26 -6.25 10.43
C ALA A 233 -25.47 -6.67 11.88
N SER A 234 -24.66 -6.16 12.81
CA SER A 234 -24.77 -6.46 14.25
C SER A 234 -26.09 -5.99 14.83
N LYS A 235 -26.58 -4.80 14.45
CA LYS A 235 -27.87 -4.27 14.94
C LYS A 235 -29.06 -5.06 14.42
N GLN A 236 -28.96 -5.59 13.21
CA GLN A 236 -30.05 -6.33 12.55
C GLN A 236 -29.97 -7.85 12.85
N GLY A 237 -28.86 -8.33 13.40
CA GLY A 237 -28.64 -9.75 13.67
C GLY A 237 -28.47 -10.59 12.40
N ILE A 238 -27.94 -10.00 11.32
CA ILE A 238 -27.74 -10.63 10.02
C ILE A 238 -26.27 -10.59 9.59
N SER A 239 -25.92 -11.31 8.52
CA SER A 239 -24.60 -11.25 7.92
C SER A 239 -24.34 -9.87 7.26
N PRO A 240 -23.09 -9.36 7.25
CA PRO A 240 -22.73 -8.15 6.50
C PRO A 240 -23.08 -8.20 5.00
N ALA A 241 -23.16 -9.40 4.42
CA ALA A 241 -23.56 -9.58 3.02
C ALA A 241 -25.08 -9.40 2.78
N GLU A 242 -25.86 -9.50 3.82
CA GLU A 242 -27.34 -9.41 3.76
C GLU A 242 -27.85 -8.00 4.09
N VAL A 243 -27.00 -7.11 4.59
CA VAL A 243 -27.38 -5.71 4.88
C VAL A 243 -27.74 -5.01 3.58
N ASP A 244 -28.88 -4.29 3.58
CA ASP A 244 -29.25 -3.48 2.42
C ASP A 244 -28.15 -2.46 2.09
N ILE A 245 -27.65 -2.56 0.89
CA ILE A 245 -26.58 -1.69 0.41
C ILE A 245 -26.95 -0.20 0.43
N ASN A 246 -28.23 0.13 0.31
CA ASN A 246 -28.70 1.51 0.39
C ASN A 246 -28.61 2.04 1.81
N GLU A 247 -28.87 1.24 2.84
CA GLU A 247 -28.65 1.63 4.22
C GLU A 247 -27.16 1.92 4.49
N ILE A 248 -26.27 1.04 3.99
CA ILE A 248 -24.82 1.24 4.09
C ILE A 248 -24.41 2.55 3.39
N LYS A 249 -24.83 2.74 2.14
CA LYS A 249 -24.50 3.95 1.37
C LYS A 249 -25.04 5.23 2.01
N ASN A 250 -26.25 5.19 2.57
CA ASN A 250 -26.86 6.33 3.24
C ASN A 250 -26.11 6.69 4.52
N LEU A 251 -25.72 5.70 5.32
CA LEU A 251 -24.97 5.95 6.55
C LEU A 251 -23.54 6.44 6.22
N LEU A 252 -22.89 5.89 5.21
CA LEU A 252 -21.60 6.38 4.71
C LEU A 252 -21.67 7.85 4.28
N LYS A 253 -22.68 8.22 3.48
CA LYS A 253 -22.93 9.63 3.07
C LYS A 253 -23.15 10.54 4.26
N LYS A 254 -23.93 10.11 5.26
CA LYS A 254 -24.18 10.86 6.49
C LYS A 254 -22.89 11.19 7.23
N HIS A 255 -21.88 10.30 7.14
CA HIS A 255 -20.55 10.47 7.72
C HIS A 255 -19.51 11.07 6.74
N GLY A 256 -19.95 11.69 5.65
CA GLY A 256 -19.11 12.45 4.73
C GLY A 256 -18.34 11.60 3.71
N ALA A 257 -18.64 10.31 3.56
CA ALA A 257 -18.03 9.49 2.54
C ALA A 257 -18.48 9.86 1.12
N ILE A 258 -17.53 9.84 0.17
CA ILE A 258 -17.82 10.01 -1.26
C ILE A 258 -18.16 8.62 -1.83
N ILE A 259 -19.42 8.40 -2.14
CA ILE A 259 -19.92 7.12 -2.62
C ILE A 259 -19.98 7.10 -4.15
N PRO A 260 -19.50 6.00 -4.80
CA PRO A 260 -19.66 5.82 -6.22
C PRO A 260 -21.12 5.90 -6.65
N LYS A 261 -21.38 6.71 -7.69
CA LYS A 261 -22.71 6.86 -8.27
C LYS A 261 -22.82 5.94 -9.47
N GLN A 262 -23.91 5.21 -9.59
CA GLN A 262 -24.28 4.61 -10.86
C GLN A 262 -24.61 5.74 -11.84
N VAL A 263 -24.02 5.70 -13.02
CA VAL A 263 -24.27 6.63 -14.12
C VAL A 263 -25.49 6.17 -14.88
#